data_6d2d7b5287f80345685fcfae6408a061
#
_entry.id   6d2d7b5287f80345685fcfae6408a061
#
_cell.length_a   1.000
_cell.length_b   1.000
_cell.length_c   1.000
_cell.angle_alpha   90.00
_cell.angle_beta   90.00
_cell.angle_gamma   90.00
#
_symmetry.space_group_name_H-M   'P 1'
#
loop_
_entity.id
_entity.type
_entity.pdbx_description
1 polymer ?
#
loop_
_entity_poly.entity_id
_entity_poly.type
_entity_poly.pdbx_seq_one_letter_code
_entity_poly.pdbx_strand_id
1 'polypeptide(L)'
;MFFQSQMLQMQNALDNYIQFGSDVLEKMINEAVVAHKAAEMGISVTDEDIEKELERGFGFFPDGTPTPQPTYAYLPTSTMSAQQLAIITITPTPSPEPTATSEPTATADPSLATPTVEDSTPTSVPTATQIPPTPTAYTRDGFKQLFNQMLTSINEQFPFTEADFRAYVKSLLLNQKVYEAVTKDIPREQEMVWARHILVASEEEANAVIERLKKGEDFGTIAAELSIDTSSGVNGGDLGWFSRGQMVEPFETAAYALKIGEISQPVKSDFGFHVIQLLGKEVRALSDSQWETLKQKAFTDFIEAAKADIKIEKKDVWASVVPNTPAIPAQYRIAPGQ
;
A
#
# COMPACT_ATOMS: atom_id res chain seq x y z
N MET A 1 8.29 -4.08 -19.17
CA MET A 1 7.01 -4.41 -18.50
C MET A 1 6.22 -3.18 -18.04
N PHE A 2 6.79 -2.21 -17.30
CA PHE A 2 6.04 -1.05 -16.79
C PHE A 2 5.37 -0.20 -17.90
N PHE A 3 6.10 0.15 -18.96
CA PHE A 3 5.56 0.90 -20.09
C PHE A 3 4.47 0.17 -20.87
N GLN A 4 4.60 -1.14 -21.03
CA GLN A 4 3.60 -1.95 -21.74
C GLN A 4 2.27 -2.01 -20.97
N SER A 5 2.32 -2.15 -19.64
CA SER A 5 1.10 -2.15 -18.82
C SER A 5 0.39 -0.81 -18.85
N GLN A 6 1.12 0.31 -18.82
CA GLN A 6 0.52 1.65 -18.95
C GLN A 6 -0.10 1.88 -20.34
N MET A 7 0.60 1.49 -21.40
CA MET A 7 0.05 1.61 -22.75
C MET A 7 -1.21 0.75 -22.94
N LEU A 8 -1.24 -0.45 -22.38
CA LEU A 8 -2.43 -1.32 -22.43
C LEU A 8 -3.60 -0.72 -21.64
N GLN A 9 -3.34 -0.11 -20.47
CA GLN A 9 -4.36 0.60 -19.70
C GLN A 9 -4.92 1.79 -20.48
N MET A 10 -4.06 2.59 -21.12
CA MET A 10 -4.49 3.71 -21.98
C MET A 10 -5.29 3.21 -23.19
N GLN A 11 -4.86 2.13 -23.82
CA GLN A 11 -5.60 1.51 -24.93
C GLN A 11 -7.00 1.06 -24.48
N ASN A 12 -7.10 0.35 -23.35
CA ASN A 12 -8.37 -0.09 -22.79
C ASN A 12 -9.28 1.10 -22.41
N ALA A 13 -8.72 2.18 -21.88
CA ALA A 13 -9.49 3.38 -21.56
C ALA A 13 -10.06 4.06 -22.83
N LEU A 14 -9.27 4.13 -23.91
CA LEU A 14 -9.72 4.71 -25.18
C LEU A 14 -10.70 3.81 -25.95
N ASP A 15 -10.53 2.49 -25.86
CA ASP A 15 -11.46 1.55 -26.46
C ASP A 15 -12.80 1.48 -25.69
N ASN A 16 -12.77 1.77 -24.37
CA ASN A 16 -13.94 1.85 -23.49
C ASN A 16 -14.26 3.31 -23.09
N TYR A 17 -14.33 4.22 -24.05
CA TYR A 17 -14.49 5.65 -23.79
C TYR A 17 -15.73 6.01 -22.94
N ILE A 18 -16.82 5.25 -23.01
CA ILE A 18 -18.00 5.47 -22.17
C ILE A 18 -17.69 5.14 -20.72
N GLN A 19 -16.99 4.04 -20.44
CA GLN A 19 -16.57 3.72 -19.07
C GLN A 19 -15.60 4.78 -18.54
N PHE A 20 -14.61 5.17 -19.35
CA PHE A 20 -13.72 6.27 -19.02
C PHE A 20 -14.45 7.58 -18.71
N GLY A 21 -15.47 7.91 -19.53
CA GLY A 21 -16.32 9.08 -19.30
C GLY A 21 -17.13 8.96 -18.00
N SER A 22 -17.62 7.76 -17.67
CA SER A 22 -18.28 7.49 -16.40
C SER A 22 -17.34 7.70 -15.20
N ASP A 23 -16.11 7.22 -15.30
CA ASP A 23 -15.11 7.37 -14.24
C ASP A 23 -14.73 8.84 -14.03
N VAL A 24 -14.60 9.60 -15.13
CA VAL A 24 -14.38 11.05 -15.07
C VAL A 24 -15.57 11.77 -14.42
N LEU A 25 -16.81 11.39 -14.78
CA LEU A 25 -18.01 11.97 -14.17
C LEU A 25 -18.05 11.68 -12.66
N GLU A 26 -17.76 10.45 -12.22
CA GLU A 26 -17.69 10.12 -10.79
C GLU A 26 -16.62 10.94 -10.06
N LYS A 27 -15.45 11.13 -10.69
CA LYS A 27 -14.40 12.00 -10.14
C LYS A 27 -14.90 13.45 -10.00
N MET A 28 -15.56 14.00 -11.01
CA MET A 28 -16.14 15.35 -10.95
C MET A 28 -17.22 15.48 -9.86
N ILE A 29 -18.04 14.44 -9.68
CA ILE A 29 -19.03 14.39 -8.59
C ILE A 29 -18.31 14.42 -7.25
N ASN A 30 -17.30 13.59 -7.06
CA ASN A 30 -16.51 13.56 -5.83
C ASN A 30 -15.87 14.92 -5.53
N GLU A 31 -15.30 15.58 -6.53
CA GLU A 31 -14.73 16.94 -6.40
C GLU A 31 -15.79 17.96 -5.99
N ALA A 32 -16.99 17.90 -6.57
CA ALA A 32 -18.09 18.77 -6.20
C ALA A 32 -18.58 18.52 -4.75
N VAL A 33 -18.66 17.25 -4.34
CA VAL A 33 -18.97 16.84 -2.97
C VAL A 33 -17.92 17.34 -1.99
N VAL A 34 -16.64 17.17 -2.31
CA VAL A 34 -15.52 17.70 -1.50
C VAL A 34 -15.62 19.20 -1.37
N ALA A 35 -15.89 19.94 -2.46
CA ALA A 35 -16.01 21.39 -2.43
C ALA A 35 -17.18 21.85 -1.56
N HIS A 36 -18.30 21.14 -1.60
CA HIS A 36 -19.46 21.41 -0.75
C HIS A 36 -19.13 21.17 0.73
N LYS A 37 -18.56 20.02 1.06
CA LYS A 37 -18.15 19.68 2.43
C LYS A 37 -17.04 20.58 2.97
N ALA A 38 -16.09 20.98 2.13
CA ALA A 38 -15.08 21.97 2.51
C ALA A 38 -15.72 23.29 2.97
N ALA A 39 -16.73 23.79 2.24
CA ALA A 39 -17.45 25.00 2.62
C ALA A 39 -18.18 24.85 3.97
N GLU A 40 -18.84 23.70 4.21
CA GLU A 40 -19.49 23.39 5.49
C GLU A 40 -18.48 23.32 6.65
N MET A 41 -17.27 22.80 6.40
CA MET A 41 -16.18 22.67 7.35
C MET A 41 -15.37 23.96 7.53
N GLY A 42 -15.67 25.04 6.78
CA GLY A 42 -14.90 26.28 6.78
C GLY A 42 -13.49 26.15 6.17
N ILE A 43 -13.26 25.13 5.37
CA ILE A 43 -11.99 24.88 4.70
C ILE A 43 -11.97 25.65 3.37
N SER A 44 -10.91 26.41 3.14
CA SER A 44 -10.72 27.16 1.89
C SER A 44 -9.29 27.04 1.37
N VAL A 45 -9.14 27.35 0.10
CA VAL A 45 -7.85 27.44 -0.61
C VAL A 45 -7.72 28.86 -1.13
N THR A 46 -6.65 29.54 -0.72
CA THR A 46 -6.34 30.92 -1.15
C THR A 46 -5.53 30.91 -2.45
N ASP A 47 -5.46 32.04 -3.13
CA ASP A 47 -4.59 32.21 -4.30
C ASP A 47 -3.11 32.05 -3.94
N GLU A 48 -2.72 32.39 -2.71
CA GLU A 48 -1.37 32.15 -2.18
C GLU A 48 -1.07 30.65 -2.04
N ASP A 49 -2.02 29.84 -1.57
CA ASP A 49 -1.89 28.39 -1.51
C ASP A 49 -1.65 27.82 -2.90
N ILE A 50 -2.42 28.28 -3.89
CA ILE A 50 -2.30 27.85 -5.29
C ILE A 50 -0.91 28.22 -5.84
N GLU A 51 -0.45 29.45 -5.63
CA GLU A 51 0.86 29.90 -6.12
C GLU A 51 2.00 29.06 -5.51
N LYS A 52 1.97 28.84 -4.20
CA LYS A 52 2.96 27.97 -3.51
C LYS A 52 2.97 26.54 -4.07
N GLU A 53 1.80 25.98 -4.36
CA GLU A 53 1.72 24.64 -4.93
C GLU A 53 2.25 24.59 -6.37
N LEU A 54 1.96 25.60 -7.17
CA LEU A 54 2.52 25.74 -8.51
C LEU A 54 4.05 25.85 -8.44
N GLU A 55 4.58 26.73 -7.60
CA GLU A 55 6.03 26.89 -7.40
C GLU A 55 6.67 25.55 -7.00
N ARG A 56 6.06 24.83 -6.04
CA ARG A 56 6.52 23.51 -5.58
C ARG A 56 6.50 22.48 -6.69
N GLY A 57 5.43 22.42 -7.47
CA GLY A 57 5.28 21.47 -8.59
C GLY A 57 6.34 21.63 -9.67
N PHE A 58 6.85 22.85 -9.86
CA PHE A 58 7.97 23.14 -10.77
C PHE A 58 9.34 23.13 -10.09
N GLY A 59 9.43 22.70 -8.82
CA GLY A 59 10.70 22.61 -8.10
C GLY A 59 11.27 23.99 -7.70
N PHE A 60 10.45 25.03 -7.67
CA PHE A 60 10.84 26.35 -7.19
C PHE A 60 10.50 26.50 -5.70
N PHE A 61 11.53 26.65 -4.87
CA PHE A 61 11.42 26.76 -3.42
C PHE A 61 12.07 28.07 -2.96
N PRO A 62 11.33 29.20 -2.97
CA PRO A 62 11.90 30.50 -2.61
C PRO A 62 12.42 30.58 -1.19
N ASP A 63 11.82 29.81 -0.27
CA ASP A 63 12.18 29.76 1.15
C ASP A 63 13.10 28.59 1.50
N GLY A 64 13.66 27.90 0.50
CA GLY A 64 14.49 26.70 0.63
C GLY A 64 13.70 25.40 0.44
N THR A 65 14.41 24.35 0.01
CA THR A 65 13.81 23.02 -0.18
C THR A 65 13.27 22.49 1.12
N PRO A 66 12.02 21.94 1.14
CA PRO A 66 11.46 21.36 2.36
C PRO A 66 12.36 20.23 2.85
N THR A 67 12.68 20.26 4.14
CA THR A 67 13.40 19.16 4.78
C THR A 67 12.51 17.91 4.69
N PRO A 68 13.05 16.78 4.20
CA PRO A 68 12.26 15.55 4.18
C PRO A 68 11.79 15.25 5.61
N GLN A 69 10.49 14.98 5.76
CA GLN A 69 9.97 14.56 7.06
C GLN A 69 10.65 13.24 7.45
N PRO A 70 11.04 13.08 8.73
CA PRO A 70 11.63 11.82 9.16
C PRO A 70 10.62 10.70 8.94
N THR A 71 11.02 9.70 8.17
CA THR A 71 10.26 8.45 8.04
C THR A 71 10.32 7.76 9.39
N TYR A 72 9.21 7.71 10.10
CA TYR A 72 9.13 6.99 11.36
C TYR A 72 9.18 5.49 11.07
N ALA A 73 10.39 4.93 11.11
CA ALA A 73 10.58 3.50 11.15
C ALA A 73 10.27 3.00 12.57
N TYR A 74 9.00 3.05 12.97
CA TYR A 74 8.56 2.42 14.20
C TYR A 74 8.19 0.96 13.88
N LEU A 75 9.16 0.07 14.05
CA LEU A 75 8.90 -1.35 14.13
C LEU A 75 8.81 -1.71 15.63
N PRO A 76 7.62 -1.84 16.21
CA PRO A 76 7.50 -2.34 17.55
C PRO A 76 7.98 -3.81 17.55
N THR A 77 9.09 -4.05 18.22
CA THR A 77 9.50 -5.41 18.58
C THR A 77 8.53 -5.90 19.64
N SER A 78 7.49 -6.62 19.21
CA SER A 78 6.57 -7.26 20.14
C SER A 78 7.34 -8.38 20.87
N THR A 79 7.54 -8.19 22.18
CA THR A 79 8.06 -9.25 23.03
C THR A 79 6.87 -10.14 23.42
N MET A 80 6.84 -11.37 22.91
CA MET A 80 5.79 -12.32 23.26
C MET A 80 5.73 -12.52 24.78
N SER A 81 4.53 -12.48 25.33
CA SER A 81 4.31 -12.80 26.74
C SER A 81 4.58 -14.29 27.01
N ALA A 82 4.88 -14.64 28.27
CA ALA A 82 5.07 -16.04 28.66
C ALA A 82 3.86 -16.92 28.31
N GLN A 83 2.65 -16.34 28.34
CA GLN A 83 1.42 -17.05 27.98
C GLN A 83 1.36 -17.33 26.48
N GLN A 84 1.74 -16.36 25.62
CA GLN A 84 1.83 -16.54 24.17
C GLN A 84 2.89 -17.58 23.81
N LEU A 85 4.08 -17.50 24.44
CA LEU A 85 5.15 -18.48 24.24
C LEU A 85 4.70 -19.90 24.62
N ALA A 86 3.95 -20.07 25.72
CA ALA A 86 3.44 -21.38 26.15
C ALA A 86 2.48 -22.03 25.15
N ILE A 87 1.72 -21.21 24.38
CA ILE A 87 0.76 -21.69 23.37
C ILE A 87 1.47 -22.14 22.09
N ILE A 88 2.54 -21.42 21.70
CA ILE A 88 3.24 -21.62 20.42
C ILE A 88 4.50 -22.50 20.56
N THR A 89 4.98 -22.78 21.78
CA THR A 89 6.12 -23.65 21.95
C THR A 89 5.71 -25.08 21.61
N ILE A 90 5.95 -25.47 20.39
CA ILE A 90 5.91 -26.86 19.95
C ILE A 90 7.03 -27.56 20.70
N THR A 91 6.72 -28.62 21.45
CA THR A 91 7.75 -29.49 21.97
C THR A 91 8.58 -29.99 20.79
N PRO A 92 9.88 -29.70 20.70
CA PRO A 92 10.65 -30.10 19.53
C PRO A 92 10.57 -31.65 19.46
N THR A 93 10.02 -32.12 18.34
CA THR A 93 10.18 -33.53 17.97
C THR A 93 11.68 -33.79 17.97
N PRO A 94 12.20 -34.81 18.71
CA PRO A 94 13.62 -35.04 18.75
C PRO A 94 14.14 -35.21 17.31
N SER A 95 14.98 -34.27 16.91
CA SER A 95 15.68 -34.35 15.63
C SER A 95 16.43 -35.66 15.59
N PRO A 96 16.35 -36.48 14.54
CA PRO A 96 17.16 -37.68 14.45
C PRO A 96 18.63 -37.26 14.61
N GLU A 97 19.31 -37.94 15.53
CA GLU A 97 20.70 -37.73 15.86
C GLU A 97 21.53 -37.72 14.54
N PRO A 98 22.35 -36.72 14.30
CA PRO A 98 23.12 -36.69 13.06
C PRO A 98 24.10 -37.89 13.07
N THR A 99 23.92 -38.78 12.10
CA THR A 99 24.83 -39.89 11.85
C THR A 99 26.21 -39.27 11.62
N ALA A 100 27.19 -39.65 12.43
CA ALA A 100 28.55 -39.18 12.37
C ALA A 100 29.13 -39.48 10.95
N THR A 101 29.27 -38.46 10.13
CA THR A 101 30.01 -38.52 8.86
C THR A 101 31.47 -38.33 9.20
N SER A 102 32.24 -39.35 8.90
CA SER A 102 33.70 -39.39 9.06
C SER A 102 34.38 -38.18 8.43
N GLU A 103 35.29 -37.59 9.22
CA GLU A 103 36.17 -36.50 8.91
C GLU A 103 36.98 -36.74 7.62
N PRO A 104 37.07 -35.84 6.65
CA PRO A 104 38.09 -35.95 5.60
C PRO A 104 39.43 -35.47 6.12
N THR A 105 40.43 -36.33 6.03
CA THR A 105 41.84 -36.16 6.34
C THR A 105 42.38 -34.94 5.58
N ALA A 106 42.99 -34.01 6.32
CA ALA A 106 43.73 -32.88 5.78
C ALA A 106 44.98 -33.35 5.08
N THR A 107 45.13 -33.10 3.78
CA THR A 107 46.39 -33.20 3.07
C THR A 107 46.97 -31.79 2.97
N ALA A 108 48.08 -31.57 3.66
CA ALA A 108 48.87 -30.36 3.56
C ALA A 108 49.73 -30.41 2.27
N ASP A 109 49.71 -29.36 1.51
CA ASP A 109 50.69 -29.10 0.48
C ASP A 109 51.31 -27.72 0.69
N PRO A 110 52.67 -27.65 0.88
CA PRO A 110 53.33 -26.40 1.12
C PRO A 110 53.98 -25.89 -0.18
N SER A 111 53.50 -24.80 -0.71
CA SER A 111 54.30 -24.03 -1.68
C SER A 111 54.20 -22.55 -1.39
N LEU A 112 55.29 -22.06 -0.77
CA LEU A 112 55.63 -20.67 -0.69
C LEU A 112 55.80 -20.07 -2.11
N ALA A 113 55.19 -18.93 -2.32
CA ALA A 113 55.70 -17.93 -3.26
C ALA A 113 55.40 -16.54 -2.74
N THR A 114 56.44 -15.90 -2.29
CA THR A 114 56.52 -14.49 -1.94
C THR A 114 56.46 -13.67 -3.25
N PRO A 115 55.63 -12.68 -3.43
CA PRO A 115 55.84 -11.70 -4.47
C PRO A 115 56.62 -10.52 -3.92
N THR A 116 57.73 -10.27 -4.60
CA THR A 116 58.64 -9.15 -4.56
C THR A 116 57.89 -7.82 -4.75
N VAL A 117 58.21 -6.86 -3.88
CA VAL A 117 57.84 -5.46 -4.03
C VAL A 117 58.62 -4.88 -5.20
N GLU A 118 57.98 -4.54 -6.28
CA GLU A 118 58.52 -3.62 -7.28
C GLU A 118 58.03 -2.21 -7.01
N ASP A 119 58.97 -1.38 -6.74
CA ASP A 119 58.98 0.06 -6.69
C ASP A 119 58.55 0.63 -8.05
N SER A 120 57.47 1.30 -8.14
CA SER A 120 57.07 2.13 -9.28
C SER A 120 56.48 3.44 -8.81
N THR A 121 57.34 4.42 -8.78
CA THR A 121 57.02 5.84 -9.01
C THR A 121 56.12 6.02 -10.25
N PRO A 122 55.58 7.11 -10.49
CA PRO A 122 55.08 8.25 -9.82
C PRO A 122 53.93 9.01 -10.42
N THR A 123 53.52 9.92 -9.68
CA THR A 123 53.15 11.30 -10.12
C THR A 123 52.39 11.41 -11.43
N SER A 124 51.13 11.13 -11.38
CA SER A 124 50.20 11.84 -12.23
C SER A 124 49.85 13.18 -11.53
N VAL A 125 50.22 14.26 -12.20
CA VAL A 125 49.81 15.62 -11.92
C VAL A 125 48.28 15.62 -11.74
N PRO A 126 47.68 16.20 -10.67
CA PRO A 126 46.27 16.28 -10.57
C PRO A 126 45.76 17.13 -11.74
N THR A 127 45.08 16.48 -12.68
CA THR A 127 44.26 17.16 -13.67
C THR A 127 43.29 18.02 -12.89
N ALA A 128 43.32 19.33 -13.13
CA ALA A 128 42.40 20.27 -12.52
C ALA A 128 40.98 19.72 -12.70
N THR A 129 40.36 19.25 -11.60
CA THR A 129 38.97 18.85 -11.56
C THR A 129 38.20 20.09 -11.99
N GLN A 130 37.61 20.05 -13.17
CA GLN A 130 36.64 21.09 -13.57
C GLN A 130 35.55 21.07 -12.50
N ILE A 131 35.51 22.13 -11.71
CA ILE A 131 34.39 22.38 -10.79
C ILE A 131 33.16 22.38 -11.69
N PRO A 132 32.21 21.47 -11.51
CA PRO A 132 30.97 21.52 -12.29
C PRO A 132 30.37 22.91 -12.10
N PRO A 133 29.82 23.53 -13.14
CA PRO A 133 29.22 24.86 -13.04
C PRO A 133 28.24 24.82 -11.88
N THR A 134 28.35 25.78 -10.97
CA THR A 134 27.41 25.96 -9.86
C THR A 134 26.02 26.00 -10.50
N PRO A 135 25.08 25.12 -10.10
CA PRO A 135 23.76 25.15 -10.70
C PRO A 135 23.21 26.55 -10.56
N THR A 136 22.86 27.17 -11.67
CA THR A 136 22.24 28.49 -11.70
C THR A 136 21.03 28.45 -10.80
N ALA A 137 20.96 29.30 -9.80
CA ALA A 137 19.84 29.32 -8.85
C ALA A 137 18.53 29.40 -9.65
N TYR A 138 17.65 28.43 -9.47
CA TYR A 138 16.35 28.42 -10.13
C TYR A 138 15.55 29.62 -9.62
N THR A 139 15.29 30.58 -10.49
CA THR A 139 14.69 31.86 -10.15
C THR A 139 13.19 31.86 -10.39
N ARG A 140 12.48 32.82 -9.77
CA ARG A 140 11.04 33.04 -10.02
C ARG A 140 10.74 33.29 -11.49
N ASP A 141 11.62 33.97 -12.22
CA ASP A 141 11.44 34.18 -13.68
C ASP A 141 11.62 32.87 -14.45
N GLY A 142 12.57 32.03 -14.04
CA GLY A 142 12.72 30.68 -14.61
C GLY A 142 11.49 29.82 -14.38
N PHE A 143 10.90 29.87 -13.18
CA PHE A 143 9.63 29.19 -12.89
C PHE A 143 8.52 29.69 -13.85
N LYS A 144 8.30 31.00 -13.93
CA LYS A 144 7.27 31.58 -14.81
C LYS A 144 7.47 31.19 -16.28
N GLN A 145 8.71 31.16 -16.72
CA GLN A 145 9.03 30.75 -18.10
C GLN A 145 8.64 29.30 -18.35
N LEU A 146 9.00 28.38 -17.47
CA LEU A 146 8.63 26.96 -17.60
C LEU A 146 7.13 26.75 -17.51
N PHE A 147 6.45 27.43 -16.58
CA PHE A 147 5.01 27.39 -16.44
C PHE A 147 4.29 27.82 -17.72
N ASN A 148 4.71 28.98 -18.29
CA ASN A 148 4.15 29.48 -19.54
C ASN A 148 4.43 28.55 -20.73
N GLN A 149 5.62 27.95 -20.80
CA GLN A 149 5.95 26.95 -21.83
C GLN A 149 5.04 25.73 -21.74
N MET A 150 4.82 25.21 -20.53
CA MET A 150 3.91 24.09 -20.29
C MET A 150 2.48 24.45 -20.74
N LEU A 151 1.94 25.60 -20.31
CA LEU A 151 0.61 26.05 -20.72
C LEU A 151 0.47 26.18 -22.23
N THR A 152 1.47 26.75 -22.90
CA THR A 152 1.50 26.88 -24.35
C THR A 152 1.43 25.50 -25.02
N SER A 153 2.27 24.56 -24.57
CA SER A 153 2.30 23.19 -25.11
C SER A 153 0.98 22.44 -24.91
N ILE A 154 0.30 22.63 -23.77
CA ILE A 154 -1.01 22.02 -23.51
C ILE A 154 -2.06 22.66 -24.41
N ASN A 155 -2.05 23.99 -24.55
CA ASN A 155 -3.04 24.73 -25.33
C ASN A 155 -2.95 24.48 -26.85
N GLU A 156 -1.79 24.04 -27.34
CA GLU A 156 -1.64 23.56 -28.74
C GLU A 156 -2.44 22.29 -29.02
N GLN A 157 -2.68 21.46 -27.97
CA GLN A 157 -3.38 20.18 -28.11
C GLN A 157 -4.84 20.28 -27.66
N PHE A 158 -5.12 21.06 -26.62
CA PHE A 158 -6.43 21.20 -25.99
C PHE A 158 -6.67 22.68 -25.63
N PRO A 159 -7.90 23.22 -25.75
CA PRO A 159 -8.22 24.55 -25.27
C PRO A 159 -8.17 24.59 -23.72
N PHE A 160 -6.98 24.82 -23.18
CA PHE A 160 -6.71 24.80 -21.76
C PHE A 160 -5.98 26.07 -21.32
N THR A 161 -6.58 26.80 -20.38
CA THR A 161 -6.08 28.11 -19.95
C THR A 161 -5.34 28.03 -18.61
N GLU A 162 -4.60 29.09 -18.25
CA GLU A 162 -4.04 29.21 -16.90
C GLU A 162 -5.14 29.17 -15.83
N ALA A 163 -6.30 29.76 -16.08
CA ALA A 163 -7.42 29.73 -15.14
C ALA A 163 -7.92 28.31 -14.89
N ASP A 164 -7.98 27.47 -15.94
CA ASP A 164 -8.36 26.05 -15.80
C ASP A 164 -7.32 25.28 -14.99
N PHE A 165 -6.03 25.54 -15.22
CA PHE A 165 -4.97 24.92 -14.46
C PHE A 165 -5.00 25.32 -12.99
N ARG A 166 -5.20 26.60 -12.68
CA ARG A 166 -5.35 27.09 -11.32
C ARG A 166 -6.59 26.51 -10.63
N ALA A 167 -7.70 26.39 -11.36
CA ALA A 167 -8.90 25.72 -10.83
C ALA A 167 -8.65 24.25 -10.49
N TYR A 168 -7.91 23.54 -11.34
CA TYR A 168 -7.50 22.16 -11.08
C TYR A 168 -6.61 22.06 -9.85
N VAL A 169 -5.58 22.90 -9.71
CA VAL A 169 -4.71 22.95 -8.53
C VAL A 169 -5.51 23.27 -7.26
N LYS A 170 -6.48 24.20 -7.37
CA LYS A 170 -7.39 24.52 -6.26
C LYS A 170 -8.20 23.31 -5.82
N SER A 171 -8.73 22.53 -6.77
CA SER A 171 -9.47 21.30 -6.48
C SER A 171 -8.59 20.27 -5.77
N LEU A 172 -7.35 20.06 -6.24
CA LEU A 172 -6.38 19.17 -5.58
C LEU A 172 -6.08 19.59 -4.14
N LEU A 173 -5.78 20.87 -3.93
CA LEU A 173 -5.48 21.40 -2.59
C LEU A 173 -6.68 21.32 -1.66
N LEU A 174 -7.89 21.57 -2.18
CA LEU A 174 -9.11 21.47 -1.40
C LEU A 174 -9.36 20.03 -0.97
N ASN A 175 -9.17 19.07 -1.88
CA ASN A 175 -9.27 17.65 -1.59
C ASN A 175 -8.28 17.24 -0.51
N GLN A 176 -7.01 17.67 -0.64
CA GLN A 176 -5.97 17.41 0.35
C GLN A 176 -6.34 17.97 1.73
N LYS A 177 -6.77 19.23 1.82
CA LYS A 177 -7.13 19.86 3.10
C LYS A 177 -8.33 19.17 3.77
N VAL A 178 -9.33 18.74 2.98
CA VAL A 178 -10.48 17.97 3.50
C VAL A 178 -10.02 16.59 3.95
N TYR A 179 -9.17 15.91 3.16
CA TYR A 179 -8.58 14.63 3.55
C TYR A 179 -7.84 14.74 4.89
N GLU A 180 -6.96 15.72 5.03
CA GLU A 180 -6.22 15.96 6.27
C GLU A 180 -7.16 16.22 7.45
N ALA A 181 -8.21 17.05 7.26
CA ALA A 181 -9.18 17.36 8.30
C ALA A 181 -10.00 16.14 8.74
N VAL A 182 -10.40 15.30 7.79
CA VAL A 182 -11.20 14.07 8.07
C VAL A 182 -10.34 13.00 8.74
N THR A 183 -9.06 12.93 8.38
CA THR A 183 -8.19 11.83 8.82
C THR A 183 -7.25 12.18 9.98
N LYS A 184 -7.25 13.44 10.45
CA LYS A 184 -6.32 13.95 11.48
C LYS A 184 -6.36 13.17 12.79
N ASP A 185 -7.53 12.68 13.17
CA ASP A 185 -7.77 12.00 14.45
C ASP A 185 -7.68 10.47 14.33
N ILE A 186 -7.30 9.93 13.17
CA ILE A 186 -7.12 8.49 12.98
C ILE A 186 -5.85 8.05 13.72
N PRO A 187 -5.99 7.16 14.71
CA PRO A 187 -4.85 6.76 15.53
C PRO A 187 -3.85 5.93 14.72
N ARG A 188 -2.57 6.07 15.06
CA ARG A 188 -1.50 5.21 14.52
C ARG A 188 -1.38 3.87 15.23
N GLU A 189 -2.22 3.64 16.21
CA GLU A 189 -2.26 2.40 16.99
C GLU A 189 -3.64 1.81 16.89
N GLN A 190 -3.73 0.49 16.82
CA GLN A 190 -4.98 -0.23 16.75
C GLN A 190 -4.90 -1.52 17.56
N GLU A 191 -6.01 -1.95 18.17
CA GLU A 191 -6.09 -3.29 18.71
C GLU A 191 -5.94 -4.29 17.56
N MET A 192 -4.95 -5.16 17.66
CA MET A 192 -4.70 -6.24 16.72
C MET A 192 -4.80 -7.56 17.43
N VAL A 193 -5.16 -8.59 16.70
CA VAL A 193 -5.19 -9.96 17.18
C VAL A 193 -4.24 -10.81 16.36
N TRP A 194 -3.62 -11.79 17.04
CA TRP A 194 -2.86 -12.83 16.41
C TRP A 194 -3.61 -14.14 16.58
N ALA A 195 -3.94 -14.78 15.49
CA ALA A 195 -4.70 -16.00 15.50
C ALA A 195 -4.11 -17.05 14.54
N ARG A 196 -4.47 -18.29 14.79
CA ARG A 196 -4.31 -19.40 13.83
C ARG A 196 -5.67 -20.04 13.56
N HIS A 197 -5.81 -20.68 12.41
CA HIS A 197 -7.05 -21.32 12.04
C HIS A 197 -6.86 -22.65 11.32
N ILE A 198 -7.94 -23.43 11.32
CA ILE A 198 -8.12 -24.59 10.47
C ILE A 198 -9.39 -24.34 9.66
N LEU A 199 -9.29 -24.34 8.35
CA LEU A 199 -10.42 -24.17 7.43
C LEU A 199 -10.82 -25.51 6.85
N VAL A 200 -12.08 -25.86 6.95
CA VAL A 200 -12.66 -27.10 6.43
C VAL A 200 -13.95 -26.85 5.66
N ALA A 201 -14.41 -27.84 4.88
CA ALA A 201 -15.55 -27.66 3.98
C ALA A 201 -16.91 -27.70 4.70
N SER A 202 -17.03 -28.42 5.81
CA SER A 202 -18.31 -28.62 6.50
C SER A 202 -18.24 -28.36 7.99
N GLU A 203 -19.39 -28.11 8.59
CA GLU A 203 -19.52 -27.93 10.04
C GLU A 203 -19.21 -29.21 10.81
N GLU A 204 -19.54 -30.37 10.24
CA GLU A 204 -19.22 -31.68 10.79
C GLU A 204 -17.72 -31.88 10.92
N GLU A 205 -16.95 -31.53 9.87
CA GLU A 205 -15.48 -31.58 9.88
C GLU A 205 -14.92 -30.62 10.91
N ALA A 206 -15.43 -29.40 11.02
CA ALA A 206 -14.99 -28.42 12.02
C ALA A 206 -15.25 -28.92 13.45
N ASN A 207 -16.39 -29.54 13.70
CA ASN A 207 -16.70 -30.17 14.98
C ASN A 207 -15.74 -31.35 15.27
N ALA A 208 -15.41 -32.16 14.27
CA ALA A 208 -14.43 -33.23 14.42
C ALA A 208 -13.02 -32.71 14.77
N VAL A 209 -12.60 -31.59 14.15
CA VAL A 209 -11.37 -30.88 14.50
C VAL A 209 -11.40 -30.45 15.96
N ILE A 210 -12.48 -29.81 16.43
CA ILE A 210 -12.62 -29.37 17.82
C ILE A 210 -12.54 -30.56 18.78
N GLU A 211 -13.11 -31.72 18.46
CA GLU A 211 -13.01 -32.93 19.32
C GLU A 211 -11.59 -33.48 19.36
N ARG A 212 -10.82 -33.41 18.25
CA ARG A 212 -9.39 -33.77 18.26
C ARG A 212 -8.58 -32.83 19.18
N LEU A 213 -8.82 -31.53 19.07
CA LEU A 213 -8.19 -30.50 19.91
C LEU A 213 -8.52 -30.69 21.39
N LYS A 214 -9.76 -31.04 21.75
CA LYS A 214 -10.17 -31.36 23.11
C LYS A 214 -9.47 -32.59 23.67
N LYS A 215 -9.08 -33.55 22.84
CA LYS A 215 -8.29 -34.72 23.22
C LYS A 215 -6.80 -34.43 23.39
N GLY A 216 -6.38 -33.18 23.14
CA GLY A 216 -5.01 -32.74 23.30
C GLY A 216 -4.12 -32.90 22.07
N GLU A 217 -4.70 -33.15 20.89
CA GLU A 217 -3.92 -33.18 19.66
C GLU A 217 -3.41 -31.77 19.34
N ASP A 218 -2.25 -31.69 18.70
CA ASP A 218 -1.63 -30.41 18.37
C ASP A 218 -2.37 -29.69 17.24
N PHE A 219 -2.68 -28.44 17.46
CA PHE A 219 -3.43 -27.59 16.51
C PHE A 219 -2.73 -27.48 15.17
N GLY A 220 -1.40 -27.27 15.18
CA GLY A 220 -0.61 -27.11 13.95
C GLY A 220 -0.56 -28.39 13.13
N THR A 221 -0.48 -29.54 13.80
CA THR A 221 -0.52 -30.85 13.14
C THR A 221 -1.87 -31.05 12.43
N ILE A 222 -2.98 -30.77 13.12
CA ILE A 222 -4.33 -30.89 12.53
C ILE A 222 -4.49 -29.88 11.37
N ALA A 223 -3.96 -28.65 11.53
CA ALA A 223 -4.01 -27.65 10.47
C ALA A 223 -3.27 -28.12 9.22
N ALA A 224 -2.07 -28.65 9.36
CA ALA A 224 -1.29 -29.19 8.25
C ALA A 224 -1.96 -30.40 7.56
N GLU A 225 -2.72 -31.20 8.33
CA GLU A 225 -3.40 -32.40 7.84
C GLU A 225 -4.72 -32.08 7.12
N LEU A 226 -5.54 -31.21 7.69
CA LEU A 226 -6.96 -31.07 7.32
C LEU A 226 -7.32 -29.69 6.75
N SER A 227 -6.50 -28.66 6.94
CA SER A 227 -6.88 -27.32 6.48
C SER A 227 -6.88 -27.24 4.94
N ILE A 228 -8.01 -26.80 4.38
CA ILE A 228 -8.12 -26.49 2.94
C ILE A 228 -7.47 -25.14 2.62
N ASP A 229 -7.18 -24.29 3.60
CA ASP A 229 -6.26 -23.18 3.42
C ASP A 229 -4.81 -23.70 3.50
N THR A 230 -4.27 -24.07 2.35
CA THR A 230 -2.92 -24.60 2.24
C THR A 230 -1.84 -23.55 2.50
N SER A 231 -2.17 -22.26 2.40
CA SER A 231 -1.22 -21.16 2.59
C SER A 231 -0.79 -21.02 4.06
N SER A 232 -1.73 -21.10 4.98
CA SER A 232 -1.46 -21.09 6.42
C SER A 232 -1.33 -22.49 7.03
N GLY A 233 -2.05 -23.49 6.48
CA GLY A 233 -2.10 -24.85 7.01
C GLY A 233 -0.72 -25.48 7.20
N VAL A 234 0.18 -25.35 6.21
CA VAL A 234 1.56 -25.86 6.27
C VAL A 234 2.39 -25.21 7.39
N ASN A 235 1.99 -24.04 7.87
CA ASN A 235 2.59 -23.31 8.97
C ASN A 235 1.75 -23.41 10.27
N GLY A 236 0.99 -24.51 10.42
CA GLY A 236 0.15 -24.74 11.60
C GLY A 236 -1.09 -23.84 11.68
N GLY A 237 -1.53 -23.29 10.56
CA GLY A 237 -2.67 -22.41 10.46
C GLY A 237 -2.40 -20.94 10.88
N ASP A 238 -1.13 -20.57 11.10
CA ASP A 238 -0.75 -19.24 11.61
C ASP A 238 -1.06 -18.14 10.56
N LEU A 239 -1.80 -17.13 10.99
CA LEU A 239 -2.18 -15.96 10.19
C LEU A 239 -1.40 -14.70 10.59
N GLY A 240 -0.57 -14.78 11.64
CA GLY A 240 0.10 -13.60 12.18
C GLY A 240 -0.84 -12.60 12.83
N TRP A 241 -0.35 -11.38 13.02
CA TRP A 241 -1.11 -10.26 13.54
C TRP A 241 -1.93 -9.59 12.45
N PHE A 242 -3.20 -9.35 12.73
CA PHE A 242 -4.08 -8.61 11.83
C PHE A 242 -4.98 -7.63 12.59
N SER A 243 -5.34 -6.55 11.92
CA SER A 243 -6.26 -5.54 12.40
C SER A 243 -7.67 -5.76 11.82
N ARG A 244 -8.64 -5.01 12.34
CA ARG A 244 -10.00 -5.03 11.79
C ARG A 244 -10.01 -4.60 10.32
N GLY A 245 -10.87 -5.25 9.54
CA GLY A 245 -11.04 -5.02 8.11
C GLY A 245 -10.06 -5.77 7.22
N GLN A 246 -9.19 -6.62 7.79
CA GLN A 246 -8.23 -7.45 7.02
C GLN A 246 -8.74 -8.87 6.74
N MET A 247 -9.68 -9.35 7.54
CA MET A 247 -10.27 -10.69 7.40
C MET A 247 -11.76 -10.57 7.07
N VAL A 248 -12.37 -11.66 6.60
CA VAL A 248 -13.83 -11.70 6.38
C VAL A 248 -14.57 -11.51 7.69
N GLU A 249 -15.69 -10.76 7.66
CA GLU A 249 -16.41 -10.30 8.83
C GLU A 249 -16.73 -11.40 9.85
N PRO A 250 -17.27 -12.59 9.48
CA PRO A 250 -17.56 -13.64 10.45
C PRO A 250 -16.32 -14.13 11.20
N PHE A 251 -15.20 -14.29 10.47
CA PHE A 251 -13.92 -14.70 11.05
C PHE A 251 -13.39 -13.63 12.02
N GLU A 252 -13.36 -12.38 11.58
CA GLU A 252 -12.86 -11.27 12.38
C GLU A 252 -13.67 -11.13 13.67
N THR A 253 -15.00 -11.12 13.56
CA THR A 253 -15.89 -11.01 14.72
C THR A 253 -15.61 -12.10 15.74
N ALA A 254 -15.46 -13.35 15.29
CA ALA A 254 -15.14 -14.47 16.16
C ALA A 254 -13.75 -14.33 16.80
N ALA A 255 -12.71 -14.03 16.01
CA ALA A 255 -11.34 -13.91 16.51
C ALA A 255 -11.21 -12.82 17.58
N TYR A 256 -11.83 -11.66 17.38
CA TYR A 256 -11.82 -10.54 18.34
C TYR A 256 -12.62 -10.81 19.62
N ALA A 257 -13.60 -11.74 19.59
CA ALA A 257 -14.40 -12.13 20.75
C ALA A 257 -13.67 -13.15 21.65
N LEU A 258 -12.68 -13.88 21.11
CA LEU A 258 -11.94 -14.91 21.85
C LEU A 258 -11.01 -14.31 22.90
N LYS A 259 -10.73 -15.10 23.94
CA LYS A 259 -9.63 -14.88 24.90
C LYS A 259 -8.35 -15.56 24.39
N ILE A 260 -7.20 -15.06 24.79
CA ILE A 260 -5.91 -15.67 24.43
C ILE A 260 -5.88 -17.15 24.87
N GLY A 261 -5.58 -18.03 23.90
CA GLY A 261 -5.59 -19.49 24.06
C GLY A 261 -6.93 -20.15 23.76
N GLU A 262 -8.02 -19.39 23.69
CA GLU A 262 -9.36 -19.93 23.44
C GLU A 262 -9.52 -20.37 21.98
N ILE A 263 -10.27 -21.47 21.79
CA ILE A 263 -10.63 -22.01 20.48
C ILE A 263 -12.11 -21.72 20.24
N SER A 264 -12.43 -21.24 19.03
CA SER A 264 -13.82 -20.91 18.64
C SER A 264 -14.69 -22.15 18.46
N GLN A 265 -16.00 -21.95 18.46
CA GLN A 265 -16.93 -22.85 17.79
C GLN A 265 -16.70 -22.75 16.26
N PRO A 266 -17.29 -23.65 15.44
CA PRO A 266 -17.20 -23.54 13.99
C PRO A 266 -17.74 -22.17 13.52
N VAL A 267 -16.92 -21.42 12.76
CA VAL A 267 -17.27 -20.11 12.25
C VAL A 267 -17.49 -20.22 10.73
N LYS A 268 -18.70 -20.02 10.27
CA LYS A 268 -19.06 -20.10 8.86
C LYS A 268 -18.64 -18.84 8.11
N SER A 269 -18.04 -19.00 6.94
CA SER A 269 -17.79 -17.95 5.94
C SER A 269 -18.07 -18.47 4.52
N ASP A 270 -17.85 -17.62 3.52
CA ASP A 270 -17.97 -18.03 2.10
C ASP A 270 -16.87 -19.03 1.68
N PHE A 271 -15.81 -19.16 2.47
CA PHE A 271 -14.71 -20.09 2.21
C PHE A 271 -14.92 -21.46 2.86
N GLY A 272 -15.87 -21.62 3.77
CA GLY A 272 -16.11 -22.83 4.55
C GLY A 272 -16.28 -22.56 6.03
N PHE A 273 -15.85 -23.49 6.85
CA PHE A 273 -15.92 -23.41 8.31
C PHE A 273 -14.53 -23.29 8.92
N HIS A 274 -14.34 -22.26 9.73
CA HIS A 274 -13.09 -21.99 10.42
C HIS A 274 -13.17 -22.48 11.88
N VAL A 275 -12.15 -23.13 12.35
CA VAL A 275 -11.84 -23.32 13.76
C VAL A 275 -10.67 -22.41 14.09
N ILE A 276 -10.91 -21.41 14.94
CA ILE A 276 -9.96 -20.31 15.21
C ILE A 276 -9.41 -20.44 16.60
N GLN A 277 -8.11 -20.25 16.77
CA GLN A 277 -7.50 -20.09 18.10
C GLN A 277 -6.82 -18.73 18.18
N LEU A 278 -7.13 -17.97 19.24
CA LEU A 278 -6.48 -16.69 19.50
C LEU A 278 -5.13 -16.91 20.22
N LEU A 279 -4.07 -16.38 19.63
CA LEU A 279 -2.70 -16.48 20.17
C LEU A 279 -2.26 -15.21 20.89
N GLY A 280 -2.76 -14.04 20.45
CA GLY A 280 -2.41 -12.76 21.03
C GLY A 280 -3.46 -11.70 20.78
N LYS A 281 -3.51 -10.70 21.67
CA LYS A 281 -4.39 -9.54 21.55
C LYS A 281 -3.75 -8.35 22.23
N GLU A 282 -3.39 -7.33 21.49
CA GLU A 282 -2.73 -6.13 22.01
C GLU A 282 -2.92 -4.93 21.12
N VAL A 283 -2.75 -3.74 21.66
CA VAL A 283 -2.68 -2.51 20.87
C VAL A 283 -1.28 -2.43 20.26
N ARG A 284 -1.23 -2.32 18.94
CA ARG A 284 0.01 -2.26 18.15
C ARG A 284 0.03 -1.04 17.24
N ALA A 285 1.22 -0.50 17.03
CA ALA A 285 1.42 0.53 16.04
C ALA A 285 1.18 -0.03 14.62
N LEU A 286 0.45 0.73 13.82
CA LEU A 286 0.24 0.44 12.41
C LEU A 286 1.50 0.80 11.62
N SER A 287 1.84 -0.01 10.62
CA SER A 287 2.80 0.41 9.60
C SER A 287 2.27 1.63 8.85
N ASP A 288 3.15 2.40 8.21
CA ASP A 288 2.73 3.56 7.41
C ASP A 288 1.71 3.16 6.34
N SER A 289 1.91 2.01 5.69
CA SER A 289 0.97 1.50 4.69
C SER A 289 -0.41 1.15 5.28
N GLN A 290 -0.46 0.49 6.44
CA GLN A 290 -1.72 0.15 7.10
C GLN A 290 -2.47 1.40 7.56
N TRP A 291 -1.74 2.36 8.14
CA TRP A 291 -2.33 3.61 8.59
C TRP A 291 -2.86 4.45 7.42
N GLU A 292 -2.11 4.52 6.31
CA GLU A 292 -2.56 5.23 5.12
C GLU A 292 -3.79 4.56 4.49
N THR A 293 -3.85 3.22 4.47
CA THR A 293 -5.03 2.47 4.03
C THR A 293 -6.26 2.79 4.90
N LEU A 294 -6.07 2.88 6.20
CA LEU A 294 -7.16 3.24 7.14
C LEU A 294 -7.65 4.67 6.92
N LYS A 295 -6.75 5.61 6.71
CA LYS A 295 -7.07 7.00 6.37
C LYS A 295 -7.82 7.09 5.04
N GLN A 296 -7.34 6.40 4.02
CA GLN A 296 -7.97 6.37 2.70
C GLN A 296 -9.40 5.80 2.78
N LYS A 297 -9.57 4.72 3.55
CA LYS A 297 -10.90 4.15 3.79
C LYS A 297 -11.82 5.14 4.48
N ALA A 298 -11.37 5.77 5.55
CA ALA A 298 -12.18 6.75 6.29
C ALA A 298 -12.59 7.95 5.41
N PHE A 299 -11.70 8.41 4.55
CA PHE A 299 -12.01 9.46 3.59
C PHE A 299 -13.01 9.00 2.54
N THR A 300 -12.87 7.79 2.01
CA THR A 300 -13.83 7.20 1.06
C THR A 300 -15.21 7.07 1.69
N ASP A 301 -15.30 6.52 2.91
CA ASP A 301 -16.55 6.39 3.66
C ASP A 301 -17.20 7.76 3.92
N PHE A 302 -16.40 8.79 4.23
CA PHE A 302 -16.87 10.17 4.40
C PHE A 302 -17.48 10.72 3.09
N ILE A 303 -16.84 10.52 1.95
CA ILE A 303 -17.36 10.97 0.65
C ILE A 303 -18.65 10.23 0.29
N GLU A 304 -18.71 8.93 0.48
CA GLU A 304 -19.92 8.14 0.20
C GLU A 304 -21.09 8.57 1.12
N ALA A 305 -20.85 8.80 2.40
CA ALA A 305 -21.86 9.34 3.30
C ALA A 305 -22.33 10.75 2.86
N ALA A 306 -21.39 11.61 2.46
CA ALA A 306 -21.71 12.95 1.97
C ALA A 306 -22.55 12.93 0.68
N LYS A 307 -22.28 11.96 -0.23
CA LYS A 307 -23.11 11.76 -1.43
C LYS A 307 -24.54 11.40 -1.12
N ALA A 308 -24.78 10.62 -0.05
CA ALA A 308 -26.12 10.24 0.36
C ALA A 308 -26.95 11.44 0.86
N ASP A 309 -26.29 12.43 1.47
CA ASP A 309 -26.93 13.64 2.00
C ASP A 309 -27.17 14.73 0.95
N ILE A 310 -26.40 14.71 -0.15
CA ILE A 310 -26.44 15.72 -1.20
C ILE A 310 -27.31 15.23 -2.36
N LYS A 311 -28.25 16.07 -2.81
CA LYS A 311 -29.02 15.77 -4.03
C LYS A 311 -28.12 15.86 -5.25
N ILE A 312 -27.67 14.72 -5.78
CA ILE A 312 -26.88 14.61 -7.00
C ILE A 312 -27.81 14.24 -8.15
N GLU A 313 -27.85 15.06 -9.19
CA GLU A 313 -28.60 14.82 -10.42
C GLU A 313 -27.65 14.56 -11.59
N LYS A 314 -27.55 13.30 -12.02
CA LYS A 314 -26.78 12.92 -13.21
C LYS A 314 -27.66 13.09 -14.45
N LYS A 315 -27.23 13.96 -15.38
CA LYS A 315 -27.95 14.15 -16.64
C LYS A 315 -27.44 13.16 -17.67
N ASP A 316 -28.32 12.43 -18.35
CA ASP A 316 -27.95 11.39 -19.34
C ASP A 316 -27.12 11.92 -20.51
N VAL A 317 -27.16 13.23 -20.75
CA VAL A 317 -26.39 13.89 -21.82
C VAL A 317 -24.88 13.66 -21.71
N TRP A 318 -24.36 13.36 -20.52
CA TRP A 318 -22.92 13.17 -20.31
C TRP A 318 -22.33 12.11 -21.25
N ALA A 319 -23.04 11.01 -21.50
CA ALA A 319 -22.56 9.94 -22.36
C ALA A 319 -22.41 10.37 -23.83
N SER A 320 -23.20 11.36 -24.27
CA SER A 320 -23.15 11.87 -25.63
C SER A 320 -22.04 12.89 -25.88
N VAL A 321 -21.44 13.44 -24.80
CA VAL A 321 -20.36 14.42 -24.90
C VAL A 321 -18.99 13.82 -24.60
N VAL A 322 -18.91 12.53 -24.23
CA VAL A 322 -17.63 11.84 -24.04
C VAL A 322 -16.94 11.70 -25.41
N PRO A 323 -15.71 12.21 -25.56
CA PRO A 323 -14.98 12.08 -26.82
C PRO A 323 -14.69 10.60 -27.16
N ASN A 324 -15.00 10.21 -28.39
CA ASN A 324 -14.66 8.87 -28.93
C ASN A 324 -13.43 8.94 -29.86
N THR A 325 -12.75 10.05 -29.93
CA THR A 325 -11.54 10.30 -30.70
C THR A 325 -10.49 10.99 -29.80
N PRO A 326 -9.19 10.83 -30.08
CA PRO A 326 -8.63 10.07 -31.22
C PRO A 326 -8.69 8.56 -30.99
N ALA A 327 -9.01 7.79 -32.06
CA ALA A 327 -8.82 6.36 -32.04
C ALA A 327 -7.31 6.04 -32.10
N ILE A 328 -6.86 5.02 -31.37
CA ILE A 328 -5.47 4.59 -31.44
C ILE A 328 -5.18 4.05 -32.83
N PRO A 329 -4.24 4.61 -33.60
CA PRO A 329 -3.84 4.08 -34.89
C PRO A 329 -3.42 2.61 -34.78
N ALA A 330 -3.78 1.78 -35.75
CA ALA A 330 -3.57 0.33 -35.73
C ALA A 330 -2.11 -0.07 -35.45
N GLN A 331 -1.14 0.71 -35.92
CA GLN A 331 0.29 0.49 -35.71
C GLN A 331 0.77 0.65 -34.25
N TYR A 332 -0.01 1.31 -33.40
CA TYR A 332 0.31 1.52 -31.98
C TYR A 332 -0.55 0.65 -31.04
N ARG A 333 -1.44 -0.18 -31.61
CA ARG A 333 -2.25 -1.10 -30.79
C ARG A 333 -1.40 -2.26 -30.31
N ILE A 334 -1.48 -2.55 -29.02
CA ILE A 334 -0.88 -3.74 -28.43
C ILE A 334 -1.83 -4.90 -28.66
N ALA A 335 -1.34 -6.00 -29.25
CA ALA A 335 -2.13 -7.19 -29.44
C ALA A 335 -2.44 -7.84 -28.06
N PRO A 336 -3.68 -8.33 -27.83
CA PRO A 336 -3.99 -9.05 -26.61
C PRO A 336 -3.14 -10.32 -26.52
N GLY A 337 -2.32 -10.43 -25.48
CA GLY A 337 -1.55 -11.65 -25.15
C GLY A 337 -0.06 -11.64 -25.51
N GLN A 338 0.57 -10.48 -25.79
CA GLN A 338 2.04 -10.36 -25.87
C GLN A 338 2.66 -9.73 -24.64
#